data_54fa6e2cc3f1733d9f7025401330a96d
#
_entry.id   54fa6e2cc3f1733d9f7025401330a96d
#
_cell.length_a   1.000
_cell.length_b   1.000
_cell.length_c   1.000
_cell.angle_alpha   90.00
_cell.angle_beta   90.00
_cell.angle_gamma   90.00
#
_symmetry.space_group_name_H-M   'P 1'
#
loop_
_entity.id
_entity.type
_entity.pdbx_description
1 polymer ?
#
loop_
_entity_poly.entity_id
_entity_poly.type
_entity_poly.pdbx_seq_one_letter_code
_entity_poly.pdbx_strand_id
1 'polypeptide(L)'
;DLLKDAGYYAGIRGKVTHSSPYQPYDWDEDLTTLEDGSKAHIKEAKSYGESTARGIANAKKQSKPFFLSVNISDPHKPFWSQVRGGGEDPYKPSRIFTADEVPVPGFLFEDEAVREELALYYSSVRRADDCLNQVLRALKKSGEWDNTMIIFLSDHGMPLPFAKTQLYHHSTRTPLMV
;
A
#
# COMPACT_ATOMS: atom_id res chain seq x y z
N ASP A 1 -22.03 1.78 4.43
CA ASP A 1 -22.22 0.45 4.75
C ASP A 1 -22.80 -0.45 3.68
N LEU A 2 -22.94 0.03 2.42
CA LEU A 2 -23.56 -0.73 1.32
C LEU A 2 -23.02 -2.18 1.18
N LEU A 3 -21.73 -2.39 1.33
CA LEU A 3 -21.14 -3.73 1.23
C LEU A 3 -21.51 -4.62 2.43
N LYS A 4 -21.54 -4.07 3.64
CA LYS A 4 -21.96 -4.82 4.84
C LYS A 4 -23.46 -5.14 4.78
N ASP A 5 -24.28 -4.20 4.31
CA ASP A 5 -25.71 -4.40 4.09
C ASP A 5 -25.99 -5.47 3.02
N ALA A 6 -25.07 -5.61 2.05
CA ALA A 6 -25.06 -6.68 1.05
C ALA A 6 -24.46 -8.01 1.56
N GLY A 7 -24.11 -8.10 2.85
CA GLY A 7 -23.63 -9.33 3.48
C GLY A 7 -22.12 -9.57 3.39
N TYR A 8 -21.33 -8.60 2.92
CA TYR A 8 -19.88 -8.73 2.87
C TYR A 8 -19.24 -8.62 4.26
N TYR A 9 -18.18 -9.40 4.47
CA TYR A 9 -17.19 -9.13 5.52
C TYR A 9 -16.25 -8.01 5.03
N ALA A 10 -16.10 -6.95 5.80
CA ALA A 10 -15.33 -5.77 5.44
C ALA A 10 -14.09 -5.63 6.34
N GLY A 11 -12.89 -5.84 5.78
CA GLY A 11 -11.62 -5.68 6.49
C GLY A 11 -10.77 -4.54 5.93
N ILE A 12 -10.00 -3.88 6.80
CA ILE A 12 -9.07 -2.82 6.40
C ILE A 12 -7.66 -3.09 6.93
N ARG A 13 -6.65 -2.89 6.08
CA ARG A 13 -5.23 -2.93 6.42
C ARG A 13 -4.58 -1.60 6.12
N GLY A 14 -4.12 -0.89 7.17
CA GLY A 14 -3.50 0.43 7.04
C GLY A 14 -4.50 1.56 6.81
N LYS A 15 -4.10 2.77 7.11
CA LYS A 15 -4.89 4.02 6.97
C LYS A 15 -6.30 3.96 7.61
N VAL A 16 -6.49 3.21 8.66
CA VAL A 16 -7.79 2.94 9.29
C VAL A 16 -8.53 4.22 9.69
N THR A 17 -7.84 5.17 10.31
CA THR A 17 -8.41 6.46 10.71
C THR A 17 -8.32 7.53 9.64
N HIS A 18 -7.50 7.33 8.62
CA HIS A 18 -7.24 8.30 7.57
C HIS A 18 -8.28 8.26 6.45
N SER A 19 -8.90 7.11 6.24
CA SER A 19 -9.86 6.86 5.14
C SER A 19 -11.28 7.31 5.48
N SER A 20 -11.51 7.79 6.67
CA SER A 20 -12.84 8.17 7.16
C SER A 20 -12.78 9.56 7.80
N PRO A 21 -12.88 10.66 7.02
CA PRO A 21 -12.65 12.01 7.52
C PRO A 21 -13.70 12.49 8.53
N TYR A 22 -14.88 11.89 8.57
CA TYR A 22 -16.01 12.38 9.41
C TYR A 22 -16.46 11.39 10.47
N GLN A 23 -16.40 10.09 10.16
CA GLN A 23 -16.71 9.02 11.10
C GLN A 23 -15.86 7.79 10.78
N PRO A 24 -15.36 7.04 11.78
CA PRO A 24 -14.73 5.77 11.52
C PRO A 24 -15.74 4.83 10.84
N TYR A 25 -15.33 4.25 9.72
CA TYR A 25 -16.10 3.20 9.07
C TYR A 25 -16.23 2.02 10.03
N ASP A 26 -17.40 1.41 10.08
CA ASP A 26 -17.62 0.20 10.88
C ASP A 26 -17.05 -1.03 10.16
N TRP A 27 -15.71 -1.15 10.17
CA TRP A 27 -15.01 -2.31 9.65
C TRP A 27 -15.24 -3.53 10.55
N ASP A 28 -15.43 -4.72 9.97
CA ASP A 28 -15.51 -5.95 10.75
C ASP A 28 -14.16 -6.27 11.42
N GLU A 29 -13.05 -5.85 10.78
CA GLU A 29 -11.70 -6.04 11.34
C GLU A 29 -10.70 -4.97 10.88
N ASP A 30 -9.92 -4.42 11.83
CA ASP A 30 -8.67 -3.72 11.58
C ASP A 30 -7.52 -4.73 11.45
N LEU A 31 -7.24 -5.13 10.21
CA LEU A 31 -6.18 -6.07 9.87
C LEU A 31 -4.76 -5.51 10.10
N THR A 32 -4.61 -4.23 10.48
CA THR A 32 -3.33 -3.64 10.89
C THR A 32 -2.92 -4.12 12.28
N THR A 33 -3.88 -4.47 13.12
CA THR A 33 -3.64 -5.03 14.44
C THR A 33 -3.36 -6.52 14.32
N LEU A 34 -2.22 -6.98 14.84
CA LEU A 34 -1.86 -8.39 14.89
C LEU A 34 -2.63 -9.13 16.00
N GLU A 35 -2.55 -10.46 16.01
CA GLU A 35 -3.25 -11.28 17.01
C GLU A 35 -2.79 -11.02 18.45
N ASP A 36 -1.54 -10.61 18.63
CA ASP A 36 -0.97 -10.22 19.92
C ASP A 36 -1.33 -8.79 20.37
N GLY A 37 -2.15 -8.07 19.58
CA GLY A 37 -2.56 -6.70 19.81
C GLY A 37 -1.55 -5.62 19.35
N SER A 38 -0.37 -6.01 18.90
CA SER A 38 0.59 -5.08 18.32
C SER A 38 0.15 -4.57 16.95
N LYS A 39 0.80 -3.50 16.45
CA LYS A 39 0.52 -3.00 15.10
C LYS A 39 1.58 -3.50 14.12
N ALA A 40 1.15 -4.13 13.05
CA ALA A 40 2.01 -4.51 11.95
C ALA A 40 2.64 -3.27 11.31
N HIS A 41 3.94 -3.35 11.03
CA HIS A 41 4.65 -2.21 10.44
C HIS A 41 4.16 -1.93 9.00
N ILE A 42 3.96 -0.66 8.69
CA ILE A 42 3.35 -0.20 7.43
C ILE A 42 4.22 -0.42 6.18
N LYS A 43 5.48 -0.83 6.34
CA LYS A 43 6.44 -1.08 5.25
C LYS A 43 6.94 -2.53 5.24
N GLU A 44 6.40 -3.39 6.07
CA GLU A 44 6.76 -4.79 6.16
C GLU A 44 5.92 -5.64 5.20
N ALA A 45 6.52 -6.09 4.11
CA ALA A 45 5.82 -6.83 3.06
C ALA A 45 5.14 -8.12 3.60
N LYS A 46 5.83 -8.89 4.46
CA LYS A 46 5.30 -10.13 5.01
C LYS A 46 3.97 -9.92 5.74
N SER A 47 3.86 -8.88 6.55
CA SER A 47 2.65 -8.59 7.33
C SER A 47 1.43 -8.26 6.47
N TYR A 48 1.60 -7.75 5.24
CA TYR A 48 0.50 -7.56 4.30
C TYR A 48 -0.10 -8.89 3.85
N GLY A 49 0.73 -9.88 3.57
CA GLY A 49 0.28 -11.23 3.23
C GLY A 49 -0.46 -11.90 4.39
N GLU A 50 0.08 -11.81 5.60
CA GLU A 50 -0.53 -12.36 6.82
C GLU A 50 -1.89 -11.71 7.12
N SER A 51 -1.97 -10.38 7.06
CA SER A 51 -3.22 -9.64 7.21
C SER A 51 -4.27 -10.04 6.19
N THR A 52 -3.88 -10.16 4.92
CA THR A 52 -4.78 -10.58 3.84
C THR A 52 -5.30 -12.00 4.05
N ALA A 53 -4.40 -12.92 4.37
CA ALA A 53 -4.78 -14.32 4.64
C ALA A 53 -5.76 -14.42 5.82
N ARG A 54 -5.54 -13.65 6.90
CA ARG A 54 -6.42 -13.59 8.07
C ARG A 54 -7.80 -13.04 7.70
N GLY A 55 -7.87 -11.93 6.98
CA GLY A 55 -9.14 -11.33 6.55
C GLY A 55 -9.97 -12.29 5.70
N ILE A 56 -9.36 -12.97 4.72
CA ILE A 56 -10.03 -13.99 3.91
C ILE A 56 -10.51 -15.17 4.77
N ALA A 57 -9.66 -15.66 5.68
CA ALA A 57 -10.03 -16.77 6.55
C ALA A 57 -11.19 -16.43 7.48
N ASN A 58 -11.23 -15.20 8.01
CA ASN A 58 -12.32 -14.74 8.88
C ASN A 58 -13.63 -14.54 8.13
N ALA A 59 -13.60 -14.06 6.90
CA ALA A 59 -14.76 -14.02 6.01
C ALA A 59 -15.32 -15.43 5.75
N LYS A 60 -14.45 -16.38 5.40
CA LYS A 60 -14.84 -17.79 5.18
C LYS A 60 -15.47 -18.42 6.41
N LYS A 61 -14.91 -18.22 7.60
CA LYS A 61 -15.49 -18.70 8.86
C LYS A 61 -16.91 -18.19 9.08
N GLN A 62 -17.22 -16.99 8.59
CA GLN A 62 -18.55 -16.40 8.68
C GLN A 62 -19.44 -16.72 7.47
N SER A 63 -18.98 -17.52 6.51
CA SER A 63 -19.67 -17.82 5.25
C SER A 63 -20.08 -16.56 4.48
N LYS A 64 -19.24 -15.52 4.51
CA LYS A 64 -19.46 -14.23 3.84
C LYS A 64 -18.50 -14.03 2.69
N PRO A 65 -18.92 -13.37 1.59
CA PRO A 65 -17.97 -12.77 0.66
C PRO A 65 -17.15 -11.70 1.39
N PHE A 66 -15.94 -11.41 0.90
CA PHE A 66 -15.07 -10.41 1.53
C PHE A 66 -14.89 -9.17 0.68
N PHE A 67 -14.73 -8.04 1.36
CA PHE A 67 -14.17 -6.79 0.84
C PHE A 67 -12.96 -6.43 1.70
N LEU A 68 -11.77 -6.42 1.12
CA LEU A 68 -10.55 -6.05 1.82
C LEU A 68 -9.93 -4.78 1.22
N SER A 69 -9.89 -3.72 1.99
CA SER A 69 -9.17 -2.49 1.64
C SER A 69 -7.73 -2.60 2.18
N VAL A 70 -6.78 -2.88 1.30
CA VAL A 70 -5.37 -3.07 1.66
C VAL A 70 -4.57 -1.84 1.23
N ASN A 71 -4.30 -0.94 2.18
CA ASN A 71 -3.61 0.31 1.94
C ASN A 71 -2.11 0.14 2.17
N ILE A 72 -1.35 0.03 1.08
CA ILE A 72 0.10 -0.03 1.09
C ILE A 72 0.65 1.38 1.30
N SER A 73 1.52 1.57 2.30
CA SER A 73 2.01 2.89 2.68
C SER A 73 3.04 3.46 1.70
N ASP A 74 3.90 2.61 1.13
CA ASP A 74 4.86 3.06 0.13
C ASP A 74 4.15 3.40 -1.19
N PRO A 75 4.70 4.35 -1.96
CA PRO A 75 5.92 5.12 -1.76
C PRO A 75 5.74 6.44 -0.99
N HIS A 76 4.95 6.49 0.07
CA HIS A 76 4.82 7.68 0.91
C HIS A 76 6.13 7.96 1.68
N LYS A 77 6.51 9.24 1.80
CA LYS A 77 7.67 9.64 2.62
C LYS A 77 7.51 9.22 4.11
N PRO A 78 8.57 8.88 4.82
CA PRO A 78 9.97 8.84 4.38
C PRO A 78 10.20 7.69 3.38
N PHE A 79 11.02 7.94 2.36
CA PHE A 79 11.37 6.91 1.38
C PHE A 79 12.29 5.85 1.99
N TRP A 80 12.56 4.80 1.22
CA TRP A 80 13.55 3.79 1.58
C TRP A 80 14.85 4.47 2.06
N SER A 81 15.42 3.98 3.15
CA SER A 81 16.61 4.52 3.80
C SER A 81 16.48 5.89 4.50
N GLN A 82 15.36 6.59 4.36
CA GLN A 82 15.09 7.86 5.06
C GLN A 82 14.43 7.60 6.42
N VAL A 83 15.14 6.99 7.37
CA VAL A 83 14.59 6.67 8.68
C VAL A 83 14.54 7.92 9.58
N ARG A 84 13.37 8.25 10.12
CA ARG A 84 13.23 9.36 11.08
C ARG A 84 14.01 9.04 12.35
N GLY A 85 14.90 9.93 12.74
CA GLY A 85 15.77 9.74 13.90
C GLY A 85 17.07 8.99 13.60
N GLY A 86 17.32 8.63 12.35
CA GLY A 86 18.51 7.92 11.90
C GLY A 86 18.42 6.40 12.10
N GLY A 87 19.44 5.68 11.70
CA GLY A 87 19.52 4.23 11.75
C GLY A 87 19.20 3.54 10.44
N GLU A 88 19.24 2.21 10.45
CA GLU A 88 18.91 1.40 9.26
C GLU A 88 17.41 1.16 9.14
N ASP A 89 16.90 1.20 7.91
CA ASP A 89 15.53 0.77 7.60
C ASP A 89 15.48 -0.77 7.60
N PRO A 90 14.76 -1.41 8.52
CA PRO A 90 14.76 -2.87 8.64
C PRO A 90 14.00 -3.56 7.50
N TYR A 91 13.21 -2.82 6.73
CA TYR A 91 12.34 -3.38 5.68
C TYR A 91 12.90 -3.08 4.29
N LYS A 92 13.95 -3.82 3.93
CA LYS A 92 14.67 -3.65 2.67
C LYS A 92 13.79 -4.04 1.47
N PRO A 93 13.68 -3.19 0.42
CA PRO A 93 13.06 -3.58 -0.84
C PRO A 93 13.85 -4.69 -1.53
N SER A 94 13.18 -5.53 -2.30
CA SER A 94 13.84 -6.61 -3.05
C SER A 94 14.79 -6.12 -4.14
N ARG A 95 14.68 -4.85 -4.55
CA ARG A 95 15.64 -4.14 -5.39
C ARG A 95 15.81 -2.71 -4.89
N ILE A 96 17.05 -2.26 -4.80
CA ILE A 96 17.42 -0.88 -4.53
C ILE A 96 17.91 -0.28 -5.85
N PHE A 97 17.43 0.89 -6.18
CA PHE A 97 17.84 1.66 -7.37
C PHE A 97 18.93 2.65 -7.00
N THR A 98 19.84 2.90 -7.93
CA THR A 98 20.84 3.97 -7.85
C THR A 98 20.40 5.18 -8.67
N ALA A 99 21.04 6.33 -8.44
CA ALA A 99 20.74 7.57 -9.16
C ALA A 99 20.87 7.42 -10.69
N ASP A 100 21.83 6.62 -11.16
CA ASP A 100 22.09 6.39 -12.59
C ASP A 100 21.03 5.51 -13.27
N GLU A 101 20.33 4.68 -12.50
CA GLU A 101 19.33 3.75 -13.04
C GLU A 101 17.94 4.38 -13.22
N VAL A 102 17.69 5.52 -12.58
CA VAL A 102 16.33 6.08 -12.54
C VAL A 102 16.12 7.15 -13.61
N PRO A 103 15.01 7.10 -14.35
CA PRO A 103 14.66 8.18 -15.26
C PRO A 103 14.19 9.41 -14.48
N VAL A 104 14.64 10.59 -14.89
CA VAL A 104 14.09 11.86 -14.38
C VAL A 104 12.87 12.23 -15.22
N PRO A 105 11.67 12.34 -14.61
CA PRO A 105 10.48 12.79 -15.30
C PRO A 105 10.68 14.20 -15.89
N GLY A 106 10.16 14.44 -17.09
CA GLY A 106 10.36 15.71 -17.82
C GLY A 106 9.80 16.97 -17.14
N PHE A 107 9.06 16.84 -16.03
CA PHE A 107 8.59 17.96 -15.21
C PHE A 107 9.50 18.26 -14.01
N LEU A 108 10.58 17.48 -13.82
CA LEU A 108 11.59 17.71 -12.80
C LEU A 108 12.90 18.16 -13.46
N PHE A 109 13.72 18.87 -12.71
CA PHE A 109 15.04 19.27 -13.17
C PHE A 109 15.99 18.09 -13.22
N GLU A 110 16.82 18.02 -14.25
CA GLU A 110 17.91 17.04 -14.36
C GLU A 110 19.07 17.52 -13.46
N ASP A 111 19.16 16.94 -12.26
CA ASP A 111 20.13 17.29 -11.22
C ASP A 111 20.48 16.06 -10.40
N GLU A 112 21.70 15.99 -9.87
CA GLU A 112 22.17 14.84 -9.07
C GLU A 112 21.31 14.62 -7.82
N ALA A 113 20.97 15.67 -7.08
CA ALA A 113 20.12 15.55 -5.89
C ALA A 113 18.71 15.06 -6.22
N VAL A 114 18.16 15.46 -7.39
CA VAL A 114 16.87 14.95 -7.89
C VAL A 114 16.97 13.47 -8.21
N ARG A 115 18.05 13.02 -8.84
CA ARG A 115 18.28 11.60 -9.15
C ARG A 115 18.43 10.76 -7.88
N GLU A 116 19.16 11.25 -6.88
CA GLU A 116 19.30 10.59 -5.58
C GLU A 116 17.93 10.43 -4.89
N GLU A 117 17.14 11.49 -4.82
CA GLU A 117 15.79 11.42 -4.24
C GLU A 117 14.86 10.47 -5.02
N LEU A 118 14.96 10.47 -6.35
CA LEU A 118 14.22 9.55 -7.20
C LEU A 118 14.64 8.10 -6.98
N ALA A 119 15.93 7.82 -6.79
CA ALA A 119 16.41 6.47 -6.49
C ALA A 119 15.78 5.92 -5.20
N LEU A 120 15.68 6.74 -4.15
CA LEU A 120 15.00 6.38 -2.91
C LEU A 120 13.49 6.18 -3.12
N TYR A 121 12.86 7.05 -3.92
CA TYR A 121 11.46 6.92 -4.30
C TYR A 121 11.19 5.63 -5.07
N TYR A 122 11.96 5.32 -6.12
CA TYR A 122 11.79 4.08 -6.91
C TYR A 122 12.05 2.83 -6.08
N SER A 123 13.02 2.89 -5.15
CA SER A 123 13.26 1.81 -4.20
C SER A 123 12.04 1.60 -3.27
N SER A 124 11.36 2.68 -2.87
CA SER A 124 10.12 2.60 -2.11
C SER A 124 8.95 2.07 -2.96
N VAL A 125 8.87 2.42 -4.24
CA VAL A 125 7.90 1.83 -5.17
C VAL A 125 8.12 0.33 -5.30
N ARG A 126 9.39 -0.12 -5.36
CA ARG A 126 9.70 -1.55 -5.37
C ARG A 126 9.25 -2.24 -4.09
N ARG A 127 9.41 -1.61 -2.92
CA ARG A 127 8.91 -2.15 -1.66
C ARG A 127 7.37 -2.21 -1.61
N ALA A 128 6.70 -1.24 -2.24
CA ALA A 128 5.25 -1.31 -2.42
C ALA A 128 4.84 -2.53 -3.26
N ASP A 129 5.57 -2.82 -4.34
CA ASP A 129 5.37 -4.00 -5.18
C ASP A 129 5.62 -5.30 -4.41
N ASP A 130 6.64 -5.33 -3.54
CA ASP A 130 6.89 -6.46 -2.65
C ASP A 130 5.71 -6.70 -1.68
N CYS A 131 5.11 -5.62 -1.15
CA CYS A 131 3.90 -5.71 -0.32
C CYS A 131 2.71 -6.26 -1.11
N LEU A 132 2.46 -5.71 -2.31
CA LEU A 132 1.40 -6.18 -3.21
C LEU A 132 1.57 -7.65 -3.57
N ASN A 133 2.80 -8.07 -3.88
CA ASN A 133 3.10 -9.48 -4.17
C ASN A 133 2.70 -10.41 -3.02
N GLN A 134 2.90 -10.00 -1.76
CA GLN A 134 2.48 -10.81 -0.61
C GLN A 134 0.95 -10.88 -0.48
N VAL A 135 0.24 -9.79 -0.77
CA VAL A 135 -1.23 -9.77 -0.84
C VAL A 135 -1.74 -10.75 -1.90
N LEU A 136 -1.21 -10.65 -3.13
CA LEU A 136 -1.61 -11.52 -4.23
C LEU A 136 -1.28 -12.99 -3.98
N ARG A 137 -0.14 -13.28 -3.34
CA ARG A 137 0.23 -14.64 -2.92
C ARG A 137 -0.74 -15.20 -1.88
N ALA A 138 -1.15 -14.39 -0.90
CA ALA A 138 -2.12 -14.79 0.11
C ALA A 138 -3.48 -15.11 -0.53
N LEU A 139 -3.93 -14.26 -1.46
CA LEU A 139 -5.17 -14.49 -2.20
C LEU A 139 -5.10 -15.78 -3.03
N LYS A 140 -4.01 -16.00 -3.78
CA LYS A 140 -3.83 -17.26 -4.55
C LYS A 140 -3.86 -18.48 -3.64
N LYS A 141 -3.14 -18.43 -2.50
CA LYS A 141 -3.07 -19.53 -1.53
C LYS A 141 -4.42 -19.83 -0.87
N SER A 142 -5.30 -18.84 -0.77
CA SER A 142 -6.63 -19.01 -0.17
C SER A 142 -7.61 -19.80 -1.05
N GLY A 143 -7.31 -19.96 -2.34
CA GLY A 143 -8.19 -20.58 -3.35
C GLY A 143 -9.28 -19.65 -3.90
N GLU A 144 -9.25 -18.36 -3.54
CA GLU A 144 -10.28 -17.37 -3.96
C GLU A 144 -9.85 -16.53 -5.17
N TRP A 145 -8.75 -16.85 -5.80
CA TRP A 145 -8.20 -16.06 -6.91
C TRP A 145 -9.20 -15.84 -8.04
N ASP A 146 -9.81 -16.90 -8.53
CA ASP A 146 -10.74 -16.85 -9.68
C ASP A 146 -12.12 -16.30 -9.31
N ASN A 147 -12.39 -16.11 -8.03
CA ASN A 147 -13.65 -15.58 -7.49
C ASN A 147 -13.47 -14.19 -6.86
N THR A 148 -12.38 -13.48 -7.16
CA THR A 148 -12.08 -12.19 -6.56
C THR A 148 -11.80 -11.13 -7.63
N MET A 149 -12.53 -10.04 -7.57
CA MET A 149 -12.19 -8.83 -8.31
C MET A 149 -11.07 -8.10 -7.57
N ILE A 150 -9.97 -7.82 -8.27
CA ILE A 150 -8.84 -7.07 -7.73
C ILE A 150 -8.84 -5.68 -8.36
N ILE A 151 -8.90 -4.64 -7.53
CA ILE A 151 -8.78 -3.26 -7.97
C ILE A 151 -7.49 -2.67 -7.38
N PHE A 152 -6.54 -2.35 -8.23
CA PHE A 152 -5.31 -1.66 -7.84
C PHE A 152 -5.37 -0.21 -8.29
N LEU A 153 -5.13 0.72 -7.36
CA LEU A 153 -5.11 2.15 -7.67
C LEU A 153 -4.12 2.90 -6.76
N SER A 154 -3.76 4.11 -7.18
CA SER A 154 -3.09 5.10 -6.32
C SER A 154 -4.03 6.28 -6.09
N ASP A 155 -3.96 6.88 -4.91
CA ASP A 155 -4.79 8.02 -4.51
C ASP A 155 -4.36 9.34 -5.17
N HIS A 156 -3.07 9.50 -5.48
CA HIS A 156 -2.50 10.66 -6.16
C HIS A 156 -1.12 10.35 -6.75
N GLY A 157 -0.53 11.30 -7.46
CA GLY A 157 0.82 11.19 -8.03
C GLY A 157 1.94 11.22 -6.98
N MET A 158 3.17 11.12 -7.47
CA MET A 158 4.38 11.05 -6.63
C MET A 158 4.54 12.28 -5.70
N PRO A 159 5.14 12.14 -4.51
CA PRO A 159 5.29 13.23 -3.55
C PRO A 159 6.52 14.11 -3.88
N LEU A 160 6.59 14.61 -5.10
CA LEU A 160 7.62 15.48 -5.64
C LEU A 160 7.02 16.77 -6.20
N PRO A 161 7.82 17.83 -6.46
CA PRO A 161 7.32 19.07 -7.03
C PRO A 161 6.47 18.86 -8.29
N PHE A 162 5.47 19.70 -8.49
CA PHE A 162 4.50 19.66 -9.61
C PHE A 162 3.60 18.39 -9.67
N ALA A 163 3.60 17.57 -8.63
CA ALA A 163 2.76 16.39 -8.53
C ALA A 163 1.88 16.45 -7.27
N LYS A 164 2.13 15.68 -6.21
CA LYS A 164 1.30 15.67 -4.99
C LYS A 164 0.97 17.08 -4.48
N THR A 165 -0.26 17.28 -3.98
CA THR A 165 -0.83 18.56 -3.48
C THR A 165 -1.09 19.63 -4.53
N GLN A 166 -0.90 19.31 -5.80
CA GLN A 166 -1.16 20.18 -6.93
C GLN A 166 -2.27 19.61 -7.82
N LEU A 167 -2.84 20.43 -8.70
CA LEU A 167 -3.86 20.00 -9.67
C LEU A 167 -3.27 19.73 -11.07
N TYR A 168 -1.97 19.58 -11.17
CA TYR A 168 -1.30 19.25 -12.41
C TYR A 168 -1.54 17.80 -12.82
N HIS A 169 -1.35 17.50 -14.11
CA HIS A 169 -1.52 16.19 -14.69
C HIS A 169 -0.77 15.08 -13.93
N HIS A 170 0.46 15.36 -13.47
CA HIS A 170 1.29 14.41 -12.73
C HIS A 170 0.78 14.10 -11.31
N SER A 171 -0.17 14.88 -10.80
CA SER A 171 -0.85 14.61 -9.53
C SER A 171 -2.12 13.80 -9.72
N THR A 172 -2.86 14.05 -10.80
CA THR A 172 -4.20 13.51 -11.02
C THR A 172 -4.24 12.28 -11.92
N ARG A 173 -3.21 12.07 -12.77
CA ARG A 173 -3.05 10.87 -13.58
C ARG A 173 -2.44 9.76 -12.75
N THR A 174 -3.29 8.95 -12.15
CA THR A 174 -2.89 7.81 -11.31
C THR A 174 -3.24 6.49 -11.96
N PRO A 175 -2.51 5.40 -11.64
CA PRO A 175 -2.87 4.08 -12.16
C PRO A 175 -4.20 3.61 -11.60
N LEU A 176 -4.98 2.97 -12.44
CA LEU A 176 -6.15 2.17 -12.09
C LEU A 176 -6.14 0.91 -12.95
N MET A 177 -6.14 -0.23 -12.30
CA MET A 177 -6.18 -1.56 -12.93
C MET A 177 -7.25 -2.41 -12.26
N VAL A 178 -8.00 -3.16 -13.06
CA VAL A 178 -9.05 -4.10 -12.61
C VAL A 178 -8.82 -5.45 -13.27
#